data_dfc8aa28290ff0c7d5482e297531d3c6
#
_entry.id   dfc8aa28290ff0c7d5482e297531d3c6
#
_cell.length_a   1.000
_cell.length_b   1.000
_cell.length_c   1.000
_cell.angle_alpha   90.00
_cell.angle_beta   90.00
_cell.angle_gamma   90.00
#
_symmetry.space_group_name_H-M   'P 1'
#
loop_
_entity.id
_entity.type
_entity.pdbx_description
1 polymer ?
#
loop_
_entity_poly.entity_id
_entity_poly.type
_entity_poly.pdbx_seq_one_letter_code
_entity_poly.pdbx_strand_id
1 'polypeptide(L)'
;MRNALRPVLFRFVLLCLLLPLAGCGFQPLYGSKAEGGSGAAVALNQVAIANIPNRDGQVLRNLLTDRLYQNGKPTEPLYRLAVEMRQSETALGIRRDATASRTRLDMLAHYVLRRASDNKVLIDSNAETSVSFNQLVAQYATVTARDDARGRALHELSEQIMTRLALYFGTTQP
;
A
#
# COMPACT_ATOMS: atom_id res chain seq x y z
N MET A 1 61.39 17.26 10.40
CA MET A 1 60.42 17.14 9.30
C MET A 1 59.44 15.95 9.43
N ARG A 2 59.52 15.11 10.46
CA ARG A 2 58.66 13.91 10.61
C ARG A 2 57.34 14.14 11.37
N ASN A 3 57.12 15.29 12.03
CA ASN A 3 55.97 15.54 12.87
C ASN A 3 54.80 16.27 12.16
N ALA A 4 55.01 16.82 10.95
CA ALA A 4 53.94 17.48 10.18
C ALA A 4 53.14 16.52 9.29
N LEU A 5 53.66 15.31 9.04
CA LEU A 5 53.01 14.32 8.16
C LEU A 5 51.87 13.53 8.91
N ARG A 6 51.94 13.44 10.25
CA ARG A 6 50.95 12.72 11.03
C ARG A 6 49.51 13.32 10.99
N PRO A 7 49.34 14.65 11.12
CA PRO A 7 48.00 15.23 11.09
C PRO A 7 47.36 15.20 9.69
N VAL A 8 48.19 15.24 8.64
CA VAL A 8 47.70 15.18 7.25
C VAL A 8 47.23 13.77 6.90
N LEU A 9 48.00 12.75 7.32
CA LEU A 9 47.62 11.35 7.12
C LEU A 9 46.33 10.99 7.88
N PHE A 10 46.17 11.50 9.10
CA PHE A 10 44.96 11.26 9.94
C PHE A 10 43.72 11.93 9.32
N ARG A 11 43.85 13.13 8.75
CA ARG A 11 42.75 13.79 8.04
C ARG A 11 42.38 13.08 6.73
N PHE A 12 43.37 12.51 6.03
CA PHE A 12 43.11 11.75 4.81
C PHE A 12 42.39 10.41 5.09
N VAL A 13 42.78 9.70 6.16
CA VAL A 13 42.12 8.47 6.63
C VAL A 13 40.70 8.75 7.11
N LEU A 14 40.48 9.84 7.85
CA LEU A 14 39.15 10.26 8.30
C LEU A 14 38.23 10.63 7.10
N LEU A 15 38.78 11.28 6.05
CA LEU A 15 38.02 11.62 4.87
C LEU A 15 37.66 10.38 4.04
N CYS A 16 38.57 9.40 3.91
CA CYS A 16 38.27 8.11 3.25
C CYS A 16 37.27 7.24 4.00
N LEU A 17 37.17 7.36 5.32
CA LEU A 17 36.21 6.61 6.13
C LEU A 17 34.79 7.16 6.01
N LEU A 18 34.62 8.43 5.59
CA LEU A 18 33.33 9.09 5.40
C LEU A 18 32.71 8.84 4.01
N LEU A 19 33.51 8.41 3.02
CA LEU A 19 33.04 8.15 1.65
C LEU A 19 32.03 7.00 1.52
N PRO A 20 32.10 5.87 2.26
CA PRO A 20 31.11 4.79 2.10
C PRO A 20 29.73 5.10 2.69
N LEU A 21 29.58 6.16 3.50
CA LEU A 21 28.26 6.54 4.03
C LEU A 21 27.35 7.23 2.99
N ALA A 22 27.90 7.75 1.91
CA ALA A 22 27.12 8.37 0.82
C ALA A 22 26.52 7.36 -0.17
N GLY A 23 26.83 6.07 -0.03
CA GLY A 23 26.45 5.01 -0.97
C GLY A 23 25.19 4.23 -0.61
N CYS A 24 24.45 4.59 0.45
CA CYS A 24 23.13 4.03 0.68
C CYS A 24 22.17 4.62 -0.36
N GLY A 25 22.03 3.93 -1.50
CA GLY A 25 21.11 4.23 -2.58
C GLY A 25 19.64 4.07 -2.19
N PHE A 26 19.22 4.71 -1.10
CA PHE A 26 17.83 4.80 -0.71
C PHE A 26 17.14 5.79 -1.65
N GLN A 27 16.54 5.30 -2.73
CA GLN A 27 15.64 6.12 -3.54
C GLN A 27 14.27 6.06 -2.89
N PRO A 28 13.76 7.19 -2.35
CA PRO A 28 12.39 7.24 -1.86
C PRO A 28 11.44 6.99 -3.04
N LEU A 29 10.58 5.98 -2.92
CA LEU A 29 9.60 5.59 -3.94
C LEU A 29 8.66 6.74 -4.34
N TYR A 30 8.51 7.73 -3.46
CA TYR A 30 7.70 8.94 -3.63
C TYR A 30 8.51 10.23 -3.59
N GLY A 31 9.85 10.15 -3.68
CA GLY A 31 10.70 11.33 -3.72
C GLY A 31 10.55 12.06 -5.04
N SER A 32 10.01 13.28 -5.01
CA SER A 32 10.06 14.21 -6.14
C SER A 32 11.50 14.57 -6.41
N LYS A 33 12.15 13.90 -7.38
CA LYS A 33 13.29 14.54 -8.06
C LYS A 33 12.71 15.71 -8.83
N ALA A 34 13.20 16.91 -8.55
CA ALA A 34 12.94 18.08 -9.35
C ALA A 34 13.06 17.70 -10.84
N GLU A 35 12.04 18.06 -11.65
CA GLU A 35 11.96 17.89 -13.10
C GLU A 35 11.84 16.44 -13.64
N GLY A 36 10.79 15.73 -13.22
CA GLY A 36 10.40 14.42 -13.72
C GLY A 36 10.16 13.47 -12.56
N GLY A 37 8.93 13.39 -12.09
CA GLY A 37 8.53 12.42 -11.05
C GLY A 37 9.07 11.04 -11.42
N SER A 38 9.43 10.20 -10.43
CA SER A 38 9.89 8.84 -10.75
C SER A 38 8.85 8.25 -11.72
N GLY A 39 9.29 7.61 -12.81
CA GLY A 39 8.37 7.11 -13.83
C GLY A 39 7.25 6.24 -13.24
N ALA A 40 7.52 5.58 -12.09
CA ALA A 40 6.52 4.86 -11.30
C ALA A 40 5.38 5.77 -10.80
N ALA A 41 5.69 6.97 -10.28
CA ALA A 41 4.67 7.90 -9.80
C ALA A 41 3.80 8.44 -10.93
N VAL A 42 4.41 8.72 -12.10
CA VAL A 42 3.68 9.13 -13.30
C VAL A 42 2.77 8.01 -13.80
N ALA A 43 3.27 6.76 -13.85
CA ALA A 43 2.49 5.61 -14.27
C ALA A 43 1.33 5.29 -13.29
N LEU A 44 1.55 5.42 -11.98
CA LEU A 44 0.51 5.26 -10.96
C LEU A 44 -0.63 6.27 -11.16
N ASN A 45 -0.31 7.52 -11.48
CA ASN A 45 -1.33 8.56 -11.74
C ASN A 45 -2.15 8.30 -13.02
N GLN A 46 -1.69 7.40 -13.91
CA GLN A 46 -2.39 6.99 -15.13
C GLN A 46 -3.28 5.74 -14.97
N VAL A 47 -3.47 5.26 -13.73
CA VAL A 47 -4.33 4.11 -13.42
C VAL A 47 -5.76 4.58 -13.18
N ALA A 48 -6.72 4.14 -13.99
CA ALA A 48 -8.15 4.31 -13.69
C ALA A 48 -8.65 3.15 -12.83
N ILE A 49 -9.35 3.45 -11.75
CA ILE A 49 -9.98 2.46 -10.88
C ILE A 49 -11.41 2.23 -11.37
N ALA A 50 -11.74 0.97 -11.71
CA ALA A 50 -13.09 0.56 -12.02
C ALA A 50 -14.02 0.72 -10.79
N ASN A 51 -15.34 0.67 -11.03
CA ASN A 51 -16.29 0.68 -9.92
C ASN A 51 -16.14 -0.60 -9.10
N ILE A 52 -16.01 -0.46 -7.78
CA ILE A 52 -15.98 -1.59 -6.84
C ILE A 52 -17.34 -1.62 -6.16
N PRO A 53 -18.11 -2.72 -6.31
CA PRO A 53 -19.46 -2.79 -5.76
C PRO A 53 -19.45 -2.79 -4.23
N ASN A 54 -20.59 -2.49 -3.63
CA ASN A 54 -20.87 -2.43 -2.21
C ASN A 54 -20.20 -1.26 -1.46
N ARG A 55 -20.63 -1.05 -0.21
CA ARG A 55 -20.13 0.03 0.65
C ARG A 55 -18.63 -0.11 0.93
N ASP A 56 -18.17 -1.29 1.29
CA ASP A 56 -16.76 -1.55 1.58
C ASP A 56 -15.88 -1.36 0.33
N GLY A 57 -16.41 -1.76 -0.85
CA GLY A 57 -15.78 -1.50 -2.13
C GLY A 57 -15.65 -0.01 -2.46
N GLN A 58 -16.66 0.80 -2.13
CA GLN A 58 -16.59 2.26 -2.29
C GLN A 58 -15.53 2.87 -1.37
N VAL A 59 -15.44 2.41 -0.12
CA VAL A 59 -14.41 2.86 0.83
C VAL A 59 -13.03 2.51 0.31
N LEU A 60 -12.80 1.26 -0.12
CA LEU A 60 -11.53 0.84 -0.70
C LEU A 60 -11.17 1.66 -1.95
N ARG A 61 -12.15 1.91 -2.83
CA ARG A 61 -11.95 2.74 -4.01
C ARG A 61 -11.53 4.17 -3.65
N ASN A 62 -12.12 4.77 -2.62
CA ASN A 62 -11.74 6.11 -2.16
C ASN A 62 -10.31 6.11 -1.61
N LEU A 63 -9.95 5.13 -0.76
CA LEU A 63 -8.59 4.99 -0.25
C LEU A 63 -7.53 4.85 -1.36
N LEU A 64 -7.83 4.09 -2.40
CA LEU A 64 -6.96 3.96 -3.57
C LEU A 64 -6.93 5.25 -4.40
N THR A 65 -8.06 5.93 -4.57
CA THR A 65 -8.19 7.19 -5.31
C THR A 65 -7.35 8.29 -4.67
N ASP A 66 -7.42 8.44 -3.34
CA ASP A 66 -6.69 9.46 -2.58
C ASP A 66 -5.16 9.31 -2.72
N ARG A 67 -4.70 8.09 -2.94
CA ARG A 67 -3.27 7.80 -3.13
C ARG A 67 -2.80 7.88 -4.57
N LEU A 68 -3.63 7.42 -5.51
CA LEU A 68 -3.30 7.43 -6.94
C LEU A 68 -3.40 8.84 -7.55
N TYR A 69 -4.36 9.66 -7.13
CA TYR A 69 -4.69 10.91 -7.79
C TYR A 69 -4.25 12.16 -7.02
N GLN A 70 -3.03 12.15 -6.48
CA GLN A 70 -2.45 13.31 -5.80
C GLN A 70 -2.40 14.57 -6.70
N ASN A 71 -2.27 14.38 -8.01
CA ASN A 71 -2.24 15.44 -9.03
C ASN A 71 -3.53 15.52 -9.87
N GLY A 72 -4.64 14.98 -9.35
CA GLY A 72 -5.91 14.90 -10.06
C GLY A 72 -6.10 13.62 -10.86
N LYS A 73 -7.35 13.33 -11.20
CA LYS A 73 -7.73 12.12 -11.94
C LYS A 73 -7.25 12.23 -13.40
N PRO A 74 -6.69 11.14 -13.98
CA PRO A 74 -6.24 11.15 -15.37
C PRO A 74 -7.44 11.29 -16.33
N THR A 75 -7.28 12.14 -17.35
CA THR A 75 -8.28 12.32 -18.41
C THR A 75 -8.26 11.13 -19.37
N GLU A 76 -7.05 10.65 -19.72
CA GLU A 76 -6.84 9.49 -20.59
C GLU A 76 -6.00 8.44 -19.86
N PRO A 77 -6.62 7.52 -19.10
CA PRO A 77 -5.89 6.53 -18.32
C PRO A 77 -5.21 5.50 -19.23
N LEU A 78 -3.95 5.22 -18.99
CA LEU A 78 -3.18 4.18 -19.69
C LEU A 78 -3.42 2.78 -19.11
N TYR A 79 -3.90 2.70 -17.87
CA TYR A 79 -4.13 1.44 -17.15
C TYR A 79 -5.51 1.44 -16.50
N ARG A 80 -6.06 0.25 -16.33
CA ARG A 80 -7.34 0.03 -15.65
C ARG A 80 -7.19 -1.02 -14.55
N LEU A 81 -7.52 -0.63 -13.31
CA LEU A 81 -7.53 -1.50 -12.15
C LEU A 81 -8.96 -1.93 -11.85
N ALA A 82 -9.23 -3.23 -11.91
CA ALA A 82 -10.47 -3.86 -11.45
C ALA A 82 -10.19 -4.57 -10.11
N VAL A 83 -11.12 -4.48 -9.16
CA VAL A 83 -11.01 -5.12 -7.84
C VAL A 83 -12.34 -5.81 -7.51
N GLU A 84 -12.26 -7.05 -7.08
CA GLU A 84 -13.37 -7.83 -6.54
C GLU A 84 -13.10 -8.17 -5.08
N MET A 85 -14.06 -7.90 -4.21
CA MET A 85 -13.91 -8.11 -2.77
C MET A 85 -14.76 -9.26 -2.27
N ARG A 86 -14.20 -10.02 -1.32
CA ARG A 86 -14.91 -11.02 -0.51
C ARG A 86 -14.56 -10.81 0.94
N GLN A 87 -15.53 -11.10 1.82
CA GLN A 87 -15.33 -11.02 3.26
C GLN A 87 -16.03 -12.17 3.97
N SER A 88 -15.48 -12.58 5.11
CA SER A 88 -16.08 -13.56 6.00
C SER A 88 -15.82 -13.21 7.47
N GLU A 89 -16.76 -13.53 8.34
CA GLU A 89 -16.63 -13.36 9.78
C GLU A 89 -16.67 -14.74 10.47
N THR A 90 -15.70 -15.01 11.35
CA THR A 90 -15.58 -16.27 12.09
C THR A 90 -15.53 -15.98 13.59
N ALA A 91 -16.42 -16.58 14.37
CA ALA A 91 -16.39 -16.53 15.83
C ALA A 91 -15.19 -17.33 16.35
N LEU A 92 -14.31 -16.68 17.15
CA LEU A 92 -13.08 -17.31 17.68
C LEU A 92 -13.24 -17.83 19.11
N GLY A 93 -14.17 -17.29 19.87
CA GLY A 93 -14.42 -17.70 21.25
C GLY A 93 -15.90 -17.64 21.54
N ILE A 94 -16.39 -18.63 22.29
CA ILE A 94 -17.79 -18.72 22.73
C ILE A 94 -17.81 -18.64 24.25
N ARG A 95 -18.62 -17.75 24.82
CA ARG A 95 -18.85 -17.66 26.25
C ARG A 95 -19.72 -18.84 26.71
N ARG A 96 -19.81 -19.05 28.02
CA ARG A 96 -20.67 -20.10 28.59
C ARG A 96 -22.15 -19.92 28.26
N ASP A 97 -22.58 -18.70 27.92
CA ASP A 97 -23.94 -18.35 27.48
C ASP A 97 -24.12 -18.52 25.95
N ALA A 98 -23.21 -19.23 25.27
CA ALA A 98 -23.18 -19.47 23.82
C ALA A 98 -23.00 -18.21 22.96
N THR A 99 -22.59 -17.04 23.52
CA THR A 99 -22.28 -15.85 22.76
C THR A 99 -20.81 -15.83 22.38
N ALA A 100 -20.50 -15.38 21.15
CA ALA A 100 -19.11 -15.15 20.73
C ALA A 100 -18.50 -13.99 21.52
N SER A 101 -17.28 -14.17 22.03
CA SER A 101 -16.55 -13.11 22.75
C SER A 101 -15.60 -12.34 21.82
N ARG A 102 -15.19 -12.95 20.72
CA ARG A 102 -14.29 -12.38 19.72
C ARG A 102 -14.64 -12.91 18.35
N THR A 103 -14.59 -12.03 17.36
CA THR A 103 -14.81 -12.38 15.95
C THR A 103 -13.60 -11.98 15.13
N ARG A 104 -13.23 -12.82 14.18
CA ARG A 104 -12.25 -12.54 13.15
C ARG A 104 -12.99 -12.17 11.88
N LEU A 105 -12.60 -11.05 11.29
CA LEU A 105 -13.00 -10.58 9.98
C LEU A 105 -11.85 -10.85 9.01
N ASP A 106 -12.08 -11.72 8.04
CA ASP A 106 -11.16 -12.00 6.94
C ASP A 106 -11.68 -11.28 5.69
N MET A 107 -10.82 -10.50 5.04
CA MET A 107 -11.12 -9.81 3.79
C MET A 107 -10.10 -10.18 2.73
N LEU A 108 -10.59 -10.44 1.52
CA LEU A 108 -9.80 -10.73 0.32
C LEU A 108 -10.21 -9.76 -0.79
N ALA A 109 -9.22 -9.13 -1.41
CA ALA A 109 -9.39 -8.33 -2.61
C ALA A 109 -8.60 -8.96 -3.75
N HIS A 110 -9.29 -9.59 -4.69
CA HIS A 110 -8.70 -10.00 -5.97
C HIS A 110 -8.63 -8.78 -6.89
N TYR A 111 -7.47 -8.48 -7.44
CA TYR A 111 -7.31 -7.31 -8.30
C TYR A 111 -6.51 -7.62 -9.56
N VAL A 112 -6.96 -6.98 -10.66
CA VAL A 112 -6.39 -7.16 -11.99
C VAL A 112 -6.07 -5.78 -12.56
N LEU A 113 -4.79 -5.55 -12.90
CA LEU A 113 -4.34 -4.39 -13.64
C LEU A 113 -4.23 -4.74 -15.13
N ARG A 114 -4.88 -3.97 -15.98
CA ARG A 114 -4.83 -4.14 -17.42
C ARG A 114 -4.32 -2.88 -18.11
N ARG A 115 -3.61 -3.06 -19.22
CA ARG A 115 -3.30 -1.93 -20.12
C ARG A 115 -4.55 -1.54 -20.89
N ALA A 116 -4.81 -0.23 -21.00
CA ALA A 116 -6.04 0.25 -21.66
C ALA A 116 -6.04 0.05 -23.17
N SER A 117 -4.86 0.09 -23.84
CA SER A 117 -4.72 0.02 -25.29
C SER A 117 -5.05 -1.36 -25.89
N ASP A 118 -4.63 -2.43 -25.24
CA ASP A 118 -4.72 -3.81 -25.74
C ASP A 118 -5.41 -4.78 -24.77
N ASN A 119 -5.90 -4.27 -23.65
CA ASN A 119 -6.53 -5.04 -22.56
C ASN A 119 -5.64 -6.16 -21.98
N LYS A 120 -4.32 -6.10 -22.21
CA LYS A 120 -3.36 -7.08 -21.68
C LYS A 120 -3.32 -7.03 -20.17
N VAL A 121 -3.39 -8.20 -19.52
CA VAL A 121 -3.21 -8.33 -18.07
C VAL A 121 -1.75 -8.08 -17.73
N LEU A 122 -1.51 -7.15 -16.84
CA LEU A 122 -0.19 -6.77 -16.33
C LEU A 122 0.06 -7.31 -14.93
N ILE A 123 -0.98 -7.28 -14.08
CA ILE A 123 -1.00 -7.87 -12.76
C ILE A 123 -2.31 -8.61 -12.58
N ASP A 124 -2.25 -9.79 -12.00
CA ASP A 124 -3.38 -10.58 -11.51
C ASP A 124 -2.96 -11.15 -10.15
N SER A 125 -3.56 -10.66 -9.06
CA SER A 125 -3.10 -10.98 -7.70
C SER A 125 -4.18 -10.75 -6.65
N ASN A 126 -3.89 -11.21 -5.43
CA ASN A 126 -4.75 -11.04 -4.26
C ASN A 126 -4.05 -10.18 -3.20
N ALA A 127 -4.84 -9.40 -2.48
CA ALA A 127 -4.50 -8.79 -1.21
C ALA A 127 -5.42 -9.39 -0.13
N GLU A 128 -4.87 -9.73 1.02
CA GLU A 128 -5.60 -10.41 2.08
C GLU A 128 -5.28 -9.78 3.43
N THR A 129 -6.29 -9.69 4.29
CA THR A 129 -6.11 -9.23 5.67
C THR A 129 -7.06 -9.93 6.60
N SER A 130 -6.65 -10.06 7.87
CA SER A 130 -7.41 -10.69 8.94
C SER A 130 -7.36 -9.80 10.18
N VAL A 131 -8.49 -9.24 10.56
CA VAL A 131 -8.63 -8.33 11.71
C VAL A 131 -9.63 -8.90 12.70
N SER A 132 -9.30 -8.88 13.99
CA SER A 132 -10.23 -9.33 15.04
C SER A 132 -10.83 -8.14 15.78
N PHE A 133 -12.08 -8.31 16.20
CA PHE A 133 -12.78 -7.39 17.10
C PHE A 133 -13.51 -8.14 18.20
N ASN A 134 -13.73 -7.48 19.34
CA ASN A 134 -14.47 -8.06 20.47
C ASN A 134 -15.97 -7.83 20.29
N GLN A 135 -16.76 -8.86 20.58
CA GLN A 135 -18.19 -8.73 20.77
C GLN A 135 -18.47 -8.36 22.23
N LEU A 136 -19.02 -7.19 22.45
CA LEU A 136 -19.32 -6.65 23.75
C LEU A 136 -20.81 -6.90 24.10
N VAL A 137 -21.14 -6.91 25.39
CA VAL A 137 -22.55 -7.06 25.85
C VAL A 137 -23.41 -5.91 25.30
N ALA A 138 -22.85 -4.71 25.19
CA ALA A 138 -23.51 -3.57 24.57
C ALA A 138 -23.52 -3.71 23.04
N GLN A 139 -24.67 -3.88 22.45
CA GLN A 139 -24.83 -4.07 21.00
C GLN A 139 -24.22 -2.92 20.18
N TYR A 140 -24.43 -1.68 20.60
CA TYR A 140 -23.86 -0.52 19.94
C TYR A 140 -22.32 -0.54 19.89
N ALA A 141 -21.68 -0.90 21.01
CA ALA A 141 -20.23 -1.01 21.09
C ALA A 141 -19.69 -2.13 20.16
N THR A 142 -20.45 -3.20 19.97
CA THR A 142 -20.09 -4.27 19.02
C THR A 142 -20.16 -3.79 17.57
N VAL A 143 -21.18 -3.00 17.20
CA VAL A 143 -21.30 -2.40 15.85
C VAL A 143 -20.14 -1.49 15.57
N THR A 144 -19.81 -0.58 16.50
CA THR A 144 -18.66 0.34 16.36
C THR A 144 -17.34 -0.42 16.24
N ALA A 145 -17.12 -1.46 17.05
CA ALA A 145 -15.91 -2.28 16.98
C ALA A 145 -15.79 -3.03 15.65
N ARG A 146 -16.91 -3.50 15.07
CA ARG A 146 -16.96 -4.12 13.75
C ARG A 146 -16.62 -3.12 12.64
N ASP A 147 -17.22 -1.94 12.67
CA ASP A 147 -16.99 -0.89 11.65
C ASP A 147 -15.54 -0.38 11.69
N ASP A 148 -14.97 -0.26 12.87
CA ASP A 148 -13.56 0.08 13.05
C ASP A 148 -12.64 -1.04 12.50
N ALA A 149 -12.96 -2.31 12.79
CA ALA A 149 -12.21 -3.44 12.23
C ALA A 149 -12.26 -3.47 10.69
N ARG A 150 -13.44 -3.19 10.09
CA ARG A 150 -13.57 -3.04 8.63
C ARG A 150 -12.72 -1.92 8.07
N GLY A 151 -12.75 -0.75 8.71
CA GLY A 151 -11.93 0.40 8.31
C GLY A 151 -10.44 0.06 8.29
N ARG A 152 -9.92 -0.59 9.34
CA ARG A 152 -8.52 -1.04 9.39
C ARG A 152 -8.20 -2.06 8.29
N ALA A 153 -9.07 -3.04 8.07
CA ALA A 153 -8.88 -4.06 7.03
C ALA A 153 -8.83 -3.43 5.63
N LEU A 154 -9.74 -2.52 5.31
CA LEU A 154 -9.78 -1.82 4.03
C LEU A 154 -8.54 -0.95 3.81
N HIS A 155 -8.06 -0.29 4.86
CA HIS A 155 -6.81 0.48 4.81
C HIS A 155 -5.63 -0.44 4.49
N GLU A 156 -5.51 -1.57 5.16
CA GLU A 156 -4.42 -2.54 4.93
C GLU A 156 -4.48 -3.13 3.51
N LEU A 157 -5.67 -3.50 3.01
CA LEU A 157 -5.84 -3.95 1.62
C LEU A 157 -5.38 -2.88 0.63
N SER A 158 -5.72 -1.60 0.88
CA SER A 158 -5.30 -0.50 0.02
C SER A 158 -3.77 -0.34 -0.01
N GLU A 159 -3.09 -0.51 1.14
CA GLU A 159 -1.63 -0.47 1.25
C GLU A 159 -0.97 -1.59 0.44
N GLN A 160 -1.47 -2.82 0.57
CA GLN A 160 -0.94 -3.98 -0.14
C GLN A 160 -1.08 -3.80 -1.66
N ILE A 161 -2.25 -3.37 -2.12
CA ILE A 161 -2.51 -3.10 -3.55
C ILE A 161 -1.56 -2.00 -4.06
N MET A 162 -1.48 -0.86 -3.35
CA MET A 162 -0.62 0.26 -3.75
C MET A 162 0.86 -0.12 -3.79
N THR A 163 1.33 -0.86 -2.80
CA THR A 163 2.72 -1.37 -2.76
C THR A 163 3.01 -2.26 -3.96
N ARG A 164 2.09 -3.16 -4.32
CA ARG A 164 2.27 -4.05 -5.48
C ARG A 164 2.28 -3.29 -6.80
N LEU A 165 1.39 -2.31 -6.96
CA LEU A 165 1.36 -1.43 -8.13
C LEU A 165 2.65 -0.63 -8.25
N ALA A 166 3.12 -0.04 -7.14
CA ALA A 166 4.34 0.75 -7.10
C ALA A 166 5.59 -0.09 -7.44
N LEU A 167 5.68 -1.31 -6.92
CA LEU A 167 6.75 -2.25 -7.26
C LEU A 167 6.72 -2.62 -8.75
N TYR A 168 5.55 -2.92 -9.30
CA TYR A 168 5.41 -3.25 -10.72
C TYR A 168 5.90 -2.11 -11.61
N PHE A 169 5.44 -0.89 -11.39
CA PHE A 169 5.85 0.26 -12.18
C PHE A 169 7.30 0.69 -11.92
N GLY A 170 7.83 0.43 -10.71
CA GLY A 170 9.23 0.71 -10.38
C GLY A 170 10.23 -0.25 -11.05
N THR A 171 9.82 -1.49 -11.31
CA THR A 171 10.67 -2.52 -11.94
C THR A 171 10.51 -2.61 -13.47
N THR A 172 9.42 -2.08 -14.02
CA THR A 172 9.08 -2.24 -15.46
C THR A 172 9.59 -1.08 -16.31
N GLN A 173 10.19 -0.05 -15.71
CA GLN A 173 10.83 1.03 -16.47
C GLN A 173 12.26 0.66 -16.82
N PRO A 174 12.64 0.69 -18.13
CA PRO A 174 14.01 0.54 -18.57
C PRO A 174 14.89 1.72 -18.18
#